data_3c8a6fcf6d3688a3fb15c2ee8d614726
#
_entry.id   3c8a6fcf6d3688a3fb15c2ee8d614726
#
_cell.length_a   1.000
_cell.length_b   1.000
_cell.length_c   1.000
_cell.angle_alpha   90.00
_cell.angle_beta   90.00
_cell.angle_gamma   90.00
#
_symmetry.space_group_name_H-M   'P 1'
#
loop_
_entity.id
_entity.type
_entity.pdbx_description
1 polymer ?
#
loop_
_entity_poly.entity_id
_entity_poly.type
_entity_poly.pdbx_seq_one_letter_code
_entity_poly.pdbx_strand_id
1 'polypeptide(L)'
;MPSPMIYQDLTTAALLGHAAQYHSETEIVSVSTGGEKERSCWGEVASRAQRLASALASLGLPPGARCATLAWNNRRHLEIYFAVASGGWVTHTVNPRLSVDHLRYILNDAADEVLFFDQTFLPLVAQLLPQLPTVKHVVLMESRSEAALSQLPSLLFYDDLLQQGMADYRWPQLNELTPASLCYTSGTTGRPKGV
;
A
#
# COMPACT_ATOMS: atom_id res chain seq x y z
N MET A 1 -35.23 23.27 -9.24
CA MET A 1 -34.86 22.16 -10.16
C MET A 1 -33.49 21.64 -9.71
N PRO A 2 -33.24 20.34 -9.65
CA PRO A 2 -31.89 19.85 -9.40
C PRO A 2 -30.97 20.32 -10.54
N SER A 3 -29.74 20.67 -10.18
CA SER A 3 -28.73 21.09 -11.16
C SER A 3 -28.50 19.96 -12.17
N PRO A 4 -28.35 20.25 -13.48
CA PRO A 4 -28.01 19.24 -14.48
C PRO A 4 -26.55 18.78 -14.38
N MET A 5 -25.77 19.29 -13.42
CA MET A 5 -24.39 18.88 -13.21
C MET A 5 -24.32 17.51 -12.53
N ILE A 6 -23.53 16.62 -13.10
CA ILE A 6 -23.19 15.34 -12.49
C ILE A 6 -22.25 15.64 -11.32
N TYR A 7 -22.66 15.19 -10.12
CA TYR A 7 -21.82 15.26 -8.94
C TYR A 7 -21.11 13.91 -8.79
N GLN A 8 -19.80 13.91 -8.86
CA GLN A 8 -18.98 12.71 -8.68
C GLN A 8 -17.85 13.04 -7.73
N ASP A 9 -17.73 12.24 -6.66
CA ASP A 9 -16.62 12.36 -5.71
C ASP A 9 -15.29 12.10 -6.40
N LEU A 10 -14.28 12.93 -6.14
CA LEU A 10 -12.92 12.78 -6.64
C LEU A 10 -12.16 11.79 -5.75
N THR A 11 -12.28 10.51 -6.04
CA THR A 11 -11.64 9.43 -5.29
C THR A 11 -10.44 8.85 -6.04
N THR A 12 -9.54 8.15 -5.34
CA THR A 12 -8.42 7.42 -5.95
C THR A 12 -8.92 6.33 -6.92
N ALA A 13 -10.04 5.69 -6.62
CA ALA A 13 -10.68 4.73 -7.52
C ALA A 13 -11.15 5.40 -8.83
N ALA A 14 -11.71 6.60 -8.77
CA ALA A 14 -12.12 7.35 -9.95
C ALA A 14 -10.91 7.74 -10.82
N LEU A 15 -9.81 8.18 -10.20
CA LEU A 15 -8.57 8.51 -10.90
C LEU A 15 -7.96 7.28 -11.59
N LEU A 16 -7.88 6.16 -10.88
CA LEU A 16 -7.36 4.91 -11.45
C LEU A 16 -8.25 4.40 -12.57
N GLY A 17 -9.57 4.47 -12.40
CA GLY A 17 -10.55 4.10 -13.42
C GLY A 17 -10.41 4.93 -14.69
N HIS A 18 -10.23 6.25 -14.55
CA HIS A 18 -9.96 7.13 -15.68
C HIS A 18 -8.66 6.75 -16.41
N ALA A 19 -7.57 6.54 -15.67
CA ALA A 19 -6.30 6.13 -16.25
C ALA A 19 -6.41 4.79 -16.99
N ALA A 20 -7.09 3.81 -16.41
CA ALA A 20 -7.29 2.51 -17.03
C ALA A 20 -8.18 2.57 -18.28
N GLN A 21 -9.20 3.43 -18.29
CA GLN A 21 -10.15 3.54 -19.40
C GLN A 21 -9.59 4.31 -20.59
N TYR A 22 -8.89 5.41 -20.36
CA TYR A 22 -8.48 6.35 -21.42
C TYR A 22 -6.99 6.32 -21.72
N HIS A 23 -6.19 5.71 -20.84
CA HIS A 23 -4.73 5.70 -20.90
C HIS A 23 -4.15 4.30 -20.60
N SER A 24 -4.91 3.23 -20.88
CA SER A 24 -4.53 1.86 -20.53
C SER A 24 -3.13 1.48 -20.99
N GLU A 25 -2.77 1.89 -22.23
CA GLU A 25 -1.49 1.58 -22.88
C GLU A 25 -0.35 2.56 -22.53
N THR A 26 -0.64 3.62 -21.78
CA THR A 26 0.40 4.58 -21.39
C THR A 26 1.41 3.93 -20.46
N GLU A 27 2.66 3.96 -20.89
CA GLU A 27 3.75 3.25 -20.24
C GLU A 27 4.11 3.85 -18.87
N ILE A 28 4.40 2.96 -17.92
CA ILE A 28 4.96 3.25 -16.61
C ILE A 28 6.31 2.54 -16.52
N VAL A 29 7.37 3.31 -16.32
CA VAL A 29 8.72 2.76 -16.15
C VAL A 29 9.11 2.89 -14.69
N SER A 30 9.54 1.80 -14.09
CA SER A 30 10.07 1.77 -12.73
C SER A 30 11.41 1.04 -12.68
N VAL A 31 12.11 1.17 -11.54
CA VAL A 31 13.33 0.42 -11.28
C VAL A 31 13.06 -0.51 -10.11
N SER A 32 13.36 -1.80 -10.29
CA SER A 32 13.23 -2.81 -9.24
C SER A 32 14.28 -2.60 -8.13
N THR A 33 14.11 -3.28 -7.02
CA THR A 33 15.11 -3.33 -5.93
C THR A 33 16.46 -3.89 -6.39
N GLY A 34 16.45 -4.76 -7.43
CA GLY A 34 17.65 -5.29 -8.08
C GLY A 34 18.31 -4.32 -9.07
N GLY A 35 17.74 -3.14 -9.32
CA GLY A 35 18.25 -2.15 -10.27
C GLY A 35 17.80 -2.38 -11.73
N GLU A 36 16.95 -3.34 -11.99
CA GLU A 36 16.41 -3.64 -13.32
C GLU A 36 15.28 -2.68 -13.68
N LYS A 37 15.23 -2.26 -14.95
CA LYS A 37 14.12 -1.46 -15.47
C LYS A 37 12.93 -2.37 -15.76
N GLU A 38 11.83 -2.10 -15.08
CA GLU A 38 10.53 -2.74 -15.31
C GLU A 38 9.63 -1.80 -16.10
N ARG A 39 8.92 -2.34 -17.09
CA ARG A 39 7.93 -1.62 -17.89
C ARG A 39 6.57 -2.23 -17.66
N SER A 40 5.58 -1.37 -17.49
CA SER A 40 4.18 -1.73 -17.35
C SER A 40 3.31 -0.63 -17.95
N CYS A 41 2.00 -0.73 -17.84
CA CYS A 41 1.07 0.29 -18.30
C CYS A 41 -0.06 0.50 -17.27
N TRP A 42 -0.86 1.56 -17.44
CA TRP A 42 -1.94 1.86 -16.51
C TRP A 42 -3.00 0.76 -16.45
N GLY A 43 -3.27 0.06 -17.55
CA GLY A 43 -4.18 -1.09 -17.56
C GLY A 43 -3.72 -2.21 -16.64
N GLU A 44 -2.41 -2.53 -16.67
CA GLU A 44 -1.82 -3.53 -15.79
C GLU A 44 -1.84 -3.07 -14.32
N VAL A 45 -1.44 -1.83 -14.04
CA VAL A 45 -1.45 -1.28 -12.67
C VAL A 45 -2.87 -1.31 -12.09
N ALA A 46 -3.88 -0.94 -12.87
CA ALA A 46 -5.26 -0.97 -12.41
C ALA A 46 -5.75 -2.40 -12.10
N SER A 47 -5.48 -3.35 -12.98
CA SER A 47 -5.84 -4.75 -12.77
C SER A 47 -5.16 -5.33 -11.52
N ARG A 48 -3.88 -5.05 -11.33
CA ARG A 48 -3.10 -5.54 -10.19
C ARG A 48 -3.55 -4.86 -8.88
N ALA A 49 -3.85 -3.56 -8.91
CA ALA A 49 -4.41 -2.86 -7.75
C ALA A 49 -5.78 -3.44 -7.33
N GLN A 50 -6.65 -3.79 -8.29
CA GLN A 50 -7.92 -4.46 -8.00
C GLN A 50 -7.72 -5.83 -7.35
N ARG A 51 -6.81 -6.64 -7.88
CA ARG A 51 -6.46 -7.94 -7.28
C ARG A 51 -5.92 -7.79 -5.87
N LEU A 52 -5.01 -6.84 -5.65
CA LEU A 52 -4.46 -6.58 -4.33
C LEU A 52 -5.57 -6.15 -3.35
N ALA A 53 -6.44 -5.24 -3.75
CA ALA A 53 -7.56 -4.80 -2.92
C ALA A 53 -8.52 -5.95 -2.56
N SER A 54 -8.82 -6.84 -3.54
CA SER A 54 -9.59 -8.07 -3.30
C SER A 54 -8.94 -8.96 -2.24
N ALA A 55 -7.63 -9.19 -2.36
CA ALA A 55 -6.88 -10.00 -1.39
C ALA A 55 -6.87 -9.35 0.01
N LEU A 56 -6.65 -8.03 0.08
CA LEU A 56 -6.68 -7.29 1.35
C LEU A 56 -8.07 -7.34 2.02
N ALA A 57 -9.15 -7.22 1.24
CA ALA A 57 -10.51 -7.39 1.75
C ALA A 57 -10.72 -8.79 2.36
N SER A 58 -10.13 -9.82 1.76
CA SER A 58 -10.19 -11.19 2.28
C SER A 58 -9.42 -11.40 3.58
N LEU A 59 -8.46 -10.52 3.91
CA LEU A 59 -7.78 -10.51 5.21
C LEU A 59 -8.65 -9.94 6.34
N GLY A 60 -9.83 -9.41 6.03
CA GLY A 60 -10.78 -8.90 7.01
C GLY A 60 -10.39 -7.55 7.63
N LEU A 61 -9.64 -6.73 6.91
CA LEU A 61 -9.26 -5.39 7.37
C LEU A 61 -10.50 -4.50 7.55
N PRO A 62 -10.65 -3.81 8.69
CA PRO A 62 -11.74 -2.86 8.89
C PRO A 62 -11.57 -1.63 7.99
N PRO A 63 -12.66 -0.93 7.64
CA PRO A 63 -12.58 0.36 6.95
C PRO A 63 -11.67 1.33 7.72
N GLY A 64 -10.81 2.05 6.98
CA GLY A 64 -9.84 2.98 7.56
C GLY A 64 -8.62 2.33 8.23
N ALA A 65 -8.44 1.00 8.15
CA ALA A 65 -7.22 0.34 8.59
C ALA A 65 -5.98 0.95 7.92
N ARG A 66 -4.91 1.18 8.68
CA ARG A 66 -3.67 1.75 8.15
C ARG A 66 -2.79 0.64 7.61
N CYS A 67 -2.31 0.84 6.40
CA CYS A 67 -1.41 -0.05 5.69
C CYS A 67 -0.08 0.68 5.48
N ALA A 68 0.91 0.36 6.31
CA ALA A 68 2.23 0.95 6.22
C ALA A 68 3.00 0.38 5.03
N THR A 69 3.81 1.23 4.40
CA THR A 69 4.76 0.83 3.34
C THR A 69 6.18 1.26 3.71
N LEU A 70 7.07 0.32 3.96
CA LEU A 70 8.50 0.51 4.11
C LEU A 70 9.18 0.07 2.81
N ALA A 71 9.12 0.92 1.80
CA ALA A 71 9.38 0.53 0.42
C ALA A 71 10.08 1.62 -0.39
N TRP A 72 10.76 1.19 -1.45
CA TRP A 72 11.25 2.08 -2.49
C TRP A 72 10.15 2.42 -3.48
N ASN A 73 10.31 3.53 -4.22
CA ASN A 73 9.36 3.93 -5.25
C ASN A 73 9.52 3.06 -6.49
N ASN A 74 8.61 2.12 -6.67
CA ASN A 74 8.53 1.23 -7.81
C ASN A 74 7.06 0.95 -8.18
N ARG A 75 6.82 0.13 -9.21
CA ARG A 75 5.48 -0.21 -9.67
C ARG A 75 4.61 -0.84 -8.56
N ARG A 76 5.15 -1.77 -7.76
CA ARG A 76 4.40 -2.42 -6.68
C ARG A 76 3.94 -1.41 -5.63
N HIS A 77 4.78 -0.43 -5.29
CA HIS A 77 4.41 0.63 -4.36
C HIS A 77 3.26 1.49 -4.93
N LEU A 78 3.30 1.81 -6.23
CA LEU A 78 2.21 2.52 -6.91
C LEU A 78 0.89 1.72 -6.89
N GLU A 79 0.95 0.42 -7.16
CA GLU A 79 -0.19 -0.50 -7.08
C GLU A 79 -0.79 -0.52 -5.67
N ILE A 80 0.05 -0.54 -4.62
CA ILE A 80 -0.39 -0.48 -3.21
C ILE A 80 -1.10 0.83 -2.89
N TYR A 81 -0.58 1.98 -3.35
CA TYR A 81 -1.25 3.27 -3.16
C TYR A 81 -2.69 3.25 -3.67
N PHE A 82 -2.90 2.76 -4.89
CA PHE A 82 -4.24 2.69 -5.46
C PHE A 82 -5.09 1.61 -4.81
N ALA A 83 -4.55 0.43 -4.55
CA ALA A 83 -5.30 -0.66 -3.94
C ALA A 83 -5.82 -0.31 -2.54
N VAL A 84 -4.96 0.23 -1.70
CA VAL A 84 -5.28 0.58 -0.31
C VAL A 84 -6.26 1.74 -0.26
N ALA A 85 -5.93 2.88 -0.87
CA ALA A 85 -6.77 4.07 -0.81
C ALA A 85 -8.12 3.88 -1.51
N SER A 86 -8.17 3.18 -2.66
CA SER A 86 -9.42 2.89 -3.36
C SER A 86 -10.26 1.83 -2.65
N GLY A 87 -9.64 0.97 -1.85
CA GLY A 87 -10.31 -0.02 -1.02
C GLY A 87 -10.91 0.53 0.28
N GLY A 88 -10.73 1.81 0.57
CA GLY A 88 -11.24 2.46 1.79
C GLY A 88 -10.33 2.28 3.02
N TRP A 89 -9.07 1.96 2.79
CA TRP A 89 -8.00 1.93 3.79
C TRP A 89 -7.07 3.12 3.64
N VAL A 90 -6.15 3.31 4.58
CA VAL A 90 -5.24 4.45 4.60
C VAL A 90 -3.82 3.98 4.30
N THR A 91 -3.22 4.49 3.23
CA THR A 91 -1.82 4.22 2.91
C THR A 91 -0.91 5.06 3.81
N HIS A 92 -0.15 4.41 4.69
CA HIS A 92 0.85 5.07 5.51
C HIS A 92 2.24 4.90 4.90
N THR A 93 2.77 5.95 4.31
CA THR A 93 4.12 5.91 3.71
C THR A 93 5.18 6.19 4.75
N VAL A 94 6.04 5.20 4.94
CA VAL A 94 7.09 5.23 5.96
C VAL A 94 8.44 5.53 5.30
N ASN A 95 9.09 6.61 5.72
CA ASN A 95 10.40 6.95 5.19
C ASN A 95 11.47 5.96 5.72
N PRO A 96 12.08 5.14 4.84
CA PRO A 96 13.03 4.10 5.27
C PRO A 96 14.36 4.63 5.80
N ARG A 97 14.61 5.94 5.70
CA ARG A 97 15.83 6.60 6.20
C ARG A 97 15.70 7.08 7.64
N LEU A 98 14.55 6.88 8.26
CA LEU A 98 14.36 7.21 9.67
C LEU A 98 15.13 6.24 10.58
N SER A 99 15.46 6.68 11.79
CA SER A 99 16.05 5.81 12.81
C SER A 99 15.04 4.73 13.24
N VAL A 100 15.55 3.60 13.73
CA VAL A 100 14.72 2.48 14.23
C VAL A 100 13.72 2.95 15.28
N ASP A 101 14.11 3.85 16.18
CA ASP A 101 13.24 4.41 17.21
C ASP A 101 12.10 5.26 16.61
N HIS A 102 12.39 6.06 15.58
CA HIS A 102 11.37 6.81 14.87
C HIS A 102 10.42 5.89 14.09
N LEU A 103 10.96 4.88 13.41
CA LEU A 103 10.14 3.89 12.71
C LEU A 103 9.18 3.18 13.66
N ARG A 104 9.70 2.69 14.79
CA ARG A 104 8.88 2.07 15.84
C ARG A 104 7.79 3.02 16.35
N TYR A 105 8.15 4.29 16.59
CA TYR A 105 7.21 5.29 17.09
C TYR A 105 6.08 5.51 16.10
N ILE A 106 6.38 5.84 14.82
CA ILE A 106 5.34 6.18 13.84
C ILE A 106 4.43 5.00 13.50
N LEU A 107 4.98 3.78 13.41
CA LEU A 107 4.20 2.56 13.13
C LEU A 107 3.22 2.24 14.29
N ASN A 108 3.64 2.47 15.53
CA ASN A 108 2.76 2.29 16.70
C ASN A 108 1.75 3.43 16.85
N ASP A 109 2.17 4.68 16.64
CA ASP A 109 1.32 5.87 16.76
C ASP A 109 0.21 5.85 15.70
N ALA A 110 0.54 5.43 14.46
CA ALA A 110 -0.42 5.19 13.40
C ALA A 110 -1.32 3.98 13.68
N ALA A 111 -0.94 3.09 14.58
CA ALA A 111 -1.57 1.79 14.82
C ALA A 111 -1.75 1.00 13.52
N ASP A 112 -0.68 0.87 12.73
CA ASP A 112 -0.69 0.15 11.47
C ASP A 112 -1.09 -1.32 11.66
N GLU A 113 -1.95 -1.84 10.75
CA GLU A 113 -2.44 -3.22 10.80
C GLU A 113 -1.77 -4.11 9.76
N VAL A 114 -1.31 -3.51 8.66
CA VAL A 114 -0.55 -4.18 7.60
C VAL A 114 0.78 -3.46 7.41
N LEU A 115 1.86 -4.21 7.24
CA LEU A 115 3.16 -3.68 6.88
C LEU A 115 3.64 -4.31 5.57
N PHE A 116 3.64 -3.54 4.50
CA PHE A 116 4.31 -3.88 3.25
C PHE A 116 5.77 -3.43 3.30
N PHE A 117 6.69 -4.25 2.81
CA PHE A 117 8.10 -3.88 2.79
C PHE A 117 8.87 -4.54 1.65
N ASP A 118 9.90 -3.86 1.15
CA ASP A 118 10.85 -4.42 0.19
C ASP A 118 11.88 -5.33 0.88
N GLN A 119 12.40 -6.32 0.16
CA GLN A 119 13.40 -7.31 0.63
C GLN A 119 14.60 -6.65 1.33
N THR A 120 15.00 -5.47 0.87
CA THR A 120 16.09 -4.67 1.47
C THR A 120 15.88 -4.42 2.96
N PHE A 121 14.64 -4.36 3.42
CA PHE A 121 14.29 -4.03 4.80
C PHE A 121 13.97 -5.25 5.66
N LEU A 122 14.13 -6.47 5.15
CA LEU A 122 13.79 -7.70 5.88
C LEU A 122 14.47 -7.79 7.27
N PRO A 123 15.78 -7.51 7.43
CA PRO A 123 16.41 -7.55 8.76
C PRO A 123 15.84 -6.49 9.71
N LEU A 124 15.53 -5.31 9.19
CA LEU A 124 14.95 -4.22 9.97
C LEU A 124 13.52 -4.56 10.43
N VAL A 125 12.70 -5.11 9.52
CA VAL A 125 11.33 -5.53 9.85
C VAL A 125 11.34 -6.66 10.89
N ALA A 126 12.23 -7.65 10.75
CA ALA A 126 12.39 -8.71 11.74
C ALA A 126 12.75 -8.18 13.14
N GLN A 127 13.56 -7.12 13.21
CA GLN A 127 13.90 -6.45 14.47
C GLN A 127 12.71 -5.65 15.05
N LEU A 128 11.93 -4.97 14.19
CA LEU A 128 10.83 -4.10 14.63
C LEU A 128 9.57 -4.85 15.01
N LEU A 129 9.23 -5.92 14.28
CA LEU A 129 7.95 -6.62 14.37
C LEU A 129 7.54 -7.04 15.79
N PRO A 130 8.44 -7.56 16.66
CA PRO A 130 8.09 -7.89 18.04
C PRO A 130 7.61 -6.69 18.87
N GLN A 131 7.84 -5.46 18.41
CA GLN A 131 7.51 -4.21 19.07
C GLN A 131 6.33 -3.47 18.40
N LEU A 132 5.65 -4.13 17.45
CA LEU A 132 4.53 -3.57 16.67
C LEU A 132 3.25 -4.41 16.90
N PRO A 133 2.60 -4.29 18.06
CA PRO A 133 1.51 -5.17 18.46
C PRO A 133 0.24 -5.01 17.61
N THR A 134 0.09 -3.91 16.86
CA THR A 134 -1.06 -3.67 15.99
C THR A 134 -0.91 -4.27 14.60
N VAL A 135 0.32 -4.56 14.18
CA VAL A 135 0.59 -5.17 12.87
C VAL A 135 0.17 -6.64 12.88
N LYS A 136 -0.88 -6.94 12.14
CA LYS A 136 -1.47 -8.29 11.99
C LYS A 136 -0.92 -9.04 10.79
N HIS A 137 -0.61 -8.31 9.72
CA HIS A 137 -0.17 -8.85 8.45
C HIS A 137 1.13 -8.18 7.99
N VAL A 138 2.09 -8.99 7.62
CA VAL A 138 3.40 -8.53 7.12
C VAL A 138 3.57 -9.07 5.71
N VAL A 139 3.78 -8.18 4.74
CA VAL A 139 3.80 -8.52 3.32
C VAL A 139 5.13 -8.12 2.70
N LEU A 140 5.90 -9.12 2.26
CA LEU A 140 7.07 -8.89 1.44
C LEU A 140 6.65 -8.55 0.00
N MET A 141 7.13 -7.40 -0.50
CA MET A 141 6.75 -6.86 -1.81
C MET A 141 7.47 -7.55 -2.98
N GLU A 142 7.90 -8.76 -2.80
CA GLU A 142 8.62 -9.57 -3.80
C GLU A 142 8.05 -10.98 -3.88
N SER A 143 8.63 -11.78 -4.76
CA SER A 143 8.24 -13.17 -4.92
C SER A 143 8.61 -14.01 -3.70
N ARG A 144 7.97 -15.17 -3.56
CA ARG A 144 8.17 -16.09 -2.45
C ARG A 144 9.65 -16.46 -2.25
N SER A 145 10.11 -16.39 -1.01
CA SER A 145 11.48 -16.66 -0.60
C SER A 145 11.51 -17.49 0.69
N GLU A 146 12.08 -18.68 0.62
CA GLU A 146 12.27 -19.54 1.79
C GLU A 146 13.24 -18.92 2.82
N ALA A 147 14.24 -18.17 2.34
CA ALA A 147 15.14 -17.43 3.21
C ALA A 147 14.43 -16.34 4.02
N ALA A 148 13.40 -15.70 3.45
CA ALA A 148 12.58 -14.74 4.17
C ALA A 148 11.65 -15.43 5.18
N LEU A 149 11.05 -16.58 4.82
CA LEU A 149 10.20 -17.37 5.72
C LEU A 149 10.98 -17.90 6.94
N SER A 150 12.25 -18.22 6.79
CA SER A 150 13.08 -18.65 7.94
C SER A 150 13.27 -17.54 8.98
N GLN A 151 13.19 -16.27 8.58
CA GLN A 151 13.28 -15.11 9.48
C GLN A 151 11.91 -14.66 9.99
N LEU A 152 10.87 -14.75 9.16
CA LEU A 152 9.50 -14.34 9.46
C LEU A 152 8.51 -15.42 8.99
N PRO A 153 8.18 -16.41 9.84
CA PRO A 153 7.36 -17.57 9.44
C PRO A 153 5.93 -17.23 8.98
N SER A 154 5.36 -16.13 9.46
CA SER A 154 4.00 -15.68 9.12
C SER A 154 3.95 -14.67 7.97
N LEU A 155 5.01 -14.60 7.17
CA LEU A 155 5.14 -13.65 6.08
C LEU A 155 4.18 -13.98 4.93
N LEU A 156 3.48 -12.96 4.45
CA LEU A 156 2.72 -12.99 3.21
C LEU A 156 3.60 -12.47 2.06
N PHE A 157 3.31 -12.91 0.85
CA PHE A 157 4.02 -12.47 -0.35
C PHE A 157 3.09 -11.71 -1.27
N TYR A 158 3.59 -10.63 -1.83
CA TYR A 158 2.81 -9.74 -2.69
C TYR A 158 2.25 -10.47 -3.90
N ASP A 159 3.08 -11.28 -4.57
CA ASP A 159 2.66 -12.01 -5.76
C ASP A 159 1.60 -13.09 -5.44
N ASP A 160 1.69 -13.73 -4.26
CA ASP A 160 0.68 -14.69 -3.80
C ASP A 160 -0.67 -13.99 -3.53
N LEU A 161 -0.66 -12.80 -2.93
CA LEU A 161 -1.87 -11.99 -2.74
C LEU A 161 -2.52 -11.62 -4.07
N LEU A 162 -1.73 -11.23 -5.06
CA LEU A 162 -2.25 -10.92 -6.40
C LEU A 162 -2.86 -12.13 -7.10
N GLN A 163 -2.29 -13.33 -6.91
CA GLN A 163 -2.84 -14.56 -7.49
C GLN A 163 -4.18 -14.95 -6.83
N GLN A 164 -4.32 -14.72 -5.54
CA GLN A 164 -5.55 -15.00 -4.79
C GLN A 164 -6.65 -13.96 -5.05
N GLY A 165 -6.27 -12.74 -5.37
CA GLY A 165 -7.19 -11.65 -5.58
C GLY A 165 -7.95 -11.71 -6.90
N MET A 166 -9.21 -11.30 -6.89
CA MET A 166 -10.08 -11.23 -8.07
C MET A 166 -9.84 -9.95 -8.86
N ALA A 167 -9.82 -10.05 -10.19
CA ALA A 167 -9.59 -8.92 -11.09
C ALA A 167 -10.85 -8.03 -11.27
N ASP A 168 -12.02 -8.52 -10.89
CA ASP A 168 -13.31 -7.84 -10.96
C ASP A 168 -13.78 -7.29 -9.61
N TYR A 169 -12.84 -7.05 -8.69
CA TYR A 169 -13.12 -6.45 -7.40
C TYR A 169 -13.85 -5.12 -7.56
N ARG A 170 -14.98 -4.99 -6.88
CA ARG A 170 -15.76 -3.76 -6.90
C ARG A 170 -15.30 -2.84 -5.79
N TRP A 171 -14.82 -1.67 -6.18
CA TRP A 171 -14.44 -0.63 -5.22
C TRP A 171 -15.63 -0.24 -4.35
N PRO A 172 -15.44 -0.05 -3.04
CA PRO A 172 -16.45 0.54 -2.18
C PRO A 172 -16.80 1.96 -2.63
N GLN A 173 -18.02 2.39 -2.39
CA GLN A 173 -18.39 3.78 -2.60
C GLN A 173 -17.80 4.62 -1.47
N LEU A 174 -16.83 5.45 -1.81
CA LEU A 174 -16.15 6.34 -0.88
C LEU A 174 -16.51 7.79 -1.20
N ASN A 175 -16.61 8.61 -0.14
CA ASN A 175 -16.67 10.05 -0.27
C ASN A 175 -15.25 10.62 -0.49
N GLU A 176 -15.12 11.73 -1.21
CA GLU A 176 -13.82 12.38 -1.47
C GLU A 176 -13.10 12.87 -0.20
N LEU A 177 -13.82 13.01 0.92
CA LEU A 177 -13.26 13.36 2.23
C LEU A 177 -12.78 12.13 3.03
N THR A 178 -12.95 10.92 2.49
CA THR A 178 -12.43 9.70 3.13
C THR A 178 -10.91 9.75 3.18
N PRO A 179 -10.27 9.53 4.35
CA PRO A 179 -8.81 9.50 4.44
C PRO A 179 -8.20 8.48 3.49
N ALA A 180 -7.26 8.90 2.66
CA ALA A 180 -6.60 8.05 1.65
C ALA A 180 -5.14 7.75 1.99
N SER A 181 -4.46 8.70 2.65
CA SER A 181 -3.04 8.55 2.99
C SER A 181 -2.72 9.21 4.32
N LEU A 182 -1.67 8.70 4.97
CA LEU A 182 -1.09 9.22 6.19
C LEU A 182 0.42 9.41 5.96
N CYS A 183 0.93 10.60 6.25
CA CYS A 183 2.36 10.91 6.20
C CYS A 183 2.83 11.48 7.53
N TYR A 184 4.01 11.04 7.98
CA TYR A 184 4.64 11.63 9.16
C TYR A 184 5.66 12.68 8.76
N THR A 185 5.51 13.88 9.33
CA THR A 185 6.46 14.97 9.14
C THR A 185 7.35 15.11 10.38
N SER A 186 8.60 15.54 10.19
CA SER A 186 9.48 15.91 11.29
C SER A 186 8.93 17.19 11.95
N GLY A 187 8.27 17.03 13.07
CA GLY A 187 7.79 18.17 13.85
C GLY A 187 8.95 19.01 14.38
N THR A 188 8.80 20.33 14.36
CA THR A 188 9.75 21.29 14.97
C THR A 188 9.94 21.10 16.47
N THR A 189 9.12 20.27 17.12
CA THR A 189 9.01 20.10 18.58
C THR A 189 9.35 18.69 19.08
N GLY A 190 10.10 17.88 18.32
CA GLY A 190 10.68 16.60 18.76
C GLY A 190 10.08 15.35 18.12
N ARG A 191 8.84 14.96 18.38
CA ARG A 191 8.27 13.71 17.80
C ARG A 191 7.61 13.97 16.45
N PRO A 192 7.74 13.04 15.47
CA PRO A 192 7.00 13.11 14.21
C PRO A 192 5.49 13.19 14.43
N LYS A 193 4.80 13.95 13.57
CA LYS A 193 3.33 14.09 13.59
C LYS A 193 2.74 13.56 12.32
N GLY A 194 1.65 12.77 12.43
CA GLY A 194 0.87 12.28 11.33
C GLY A 194 -0.06 13.36 10.73
N VAL A 195 -0.11 13.41 9.40
CA VAL A 195 -0.97 14.32 8.61
C VAL A 195 -1.71 13.50 7.57
#